data_e14b945820d81836b9ac7d5bc0bf46bc
#
_entry.id   e14b945820d81836b9ac7d5bc0bf46bc
#
_cell.length_a   1.000
_cell.length_b   1.000
_cell.length_c   1.000
_cell.angle_alpha   90.00
_cell.angle_beta   90.00
_cell.angle_gamma   90.00
#
_symmetry.space_group_name_H-M   'P 1'
#
loop_
_entity.id
_entity.type
_entity.pdbx_description
1 polymer ?
#
loop_
_entity_poly.entity_id
_entity_poly.type
_entity_poly.pdbx_seq_one_letter_code
_entity_poly.pdbx_strand_id
1 'polypeptide(L)'
;IFYDGFGLDIRGLALIYIRALLAEGYRVCYLVDEVRVKEIPVIKEALGSNNAKLSIIPKKCTGISRYKFILDQINKWGAITAFLYTYPADVTAIMAYNELPGEVTRYLINLTDHAFWLGINAFDYCIEFRDYGASISHKYRNISKEKIIVQPYYPVIDSNTDFQGYPFERGRDDFIVFSGGSIYKTVDEKEHLYYKLVREL
;
A
#
# COMPACT_ATOMS: atom_id res chain seq x y z
N ILE A 1 -14.53 0.05 -2.52
CA ILE A 1 -13.76 -1.17 -2.27
C ILE A 1 -12.27 -0.88 -2.23
N PHE A 2 -11.53 -1.57 -1.39
CA PHE A 2 -10.07 -1.48 -1.27
C PHE A 2 -9.46 -2.86 -1.55
N TYR A 3 -8.78 -3.00 -2.68
CA TYR A 3 -8.03 -4.20 -3.02
C TYR A 3 -6.59 -4.07 -2.53
N ASP A 4 -6.15 -5.03 -1.72
CA ASP A 4 -4.77 -5.10 -1.20
C ASP A 4 -4.06 -6.37 -1.68
N GLY A 5 -3.28 -6.24 -2.73
CA GLY A 5 -2.45 -7.32 -3.26
C GLY A 5 -1.23 -7.65 -2.41
N PHE A 6 -0.83 -6.78 -1.48
CA PHE A 6 0.28 -7.04 -0.54
C PHE A 6 -0.20 -7.80 0.70
N GLY A 7 -1.32 -7.39 1.28
CA GLY A 7 -1.91 -8.01 2.45
C GLY A 7 -0.97 -8.09 3.65
N LEU A 8 -0.38 -6.95 4.06
CA LEU A 8 0.62 -6.87 5.13
C LEU A 8 0.36 -5.68 6.06
N ASP A 9 0.04 -5.94 7.33
CA ASP A 9 -0.12 -4.91 8.37
C ASP A 9 1.14 -4.09 8.61
N ILE A 10 2.31 -4.73 8.56
CA ILE A 10 3.59 -4.10 8.89
C ILE A 10 3.94 -2.89 8.02
N ARG A 11 3.29 -2.72 6.89
CA ARG A 11 3.45 -1.55 6.03
C ARG A 11 2.60 -0.37 6.46
N GLY A 12 1.56 -0.59 7.27
CA GLY A 12 0.67 0.43 7.80
C GLY A 12 -0.16 1.19 6.77
N LEU A 13 0.18 1.11 5.49
CA LEU A 13 -0.40 1.95 4.44
C LEU A 13 -1.89 1.66 4.21
N ALA A 14 -2.26 0.40 3.98
CA ALA A 14 -3.66 0.02 3.81
C ALA A 14 -4.50 0.39 5.03
N LEU A 15 -3.94 0.21 6.24
CA LEU A 15 -4.61 0.55 7.49
C LEU A 15 -4.97 2.03 7.59
N ILE A 16 -4.09 2.94 7.13
CA ILE A 16 -4.36 4.38 7.12
C ILE A 16 -5.58 4.70 6.27
N TYR A 17 -5.64 4.18 5.05
CA TYR A 17 -6.78 4.38 4.15
C TYR A 17 -8.07 3.80 4.73
N ILE A 18 -8.01 2.57 5.28
CA ILE A 18 -9.17 1.92 5.87
C ILE A 18 -9.72 2.74 7.04
N ARG A 19 -8.85 3.18 7.96
CA ARG A 19 -9.24 4.00 9.11
C ARG A 19 -9.83 5.34 8.68
N ALA A 20 -9.20 6.01 7.72
CA ALA A 20 -9.69 7.29 7.21
C ALA A 20 -11.08 7.15 6.55
N LEU A 21 -11.26 6.16 5.69
CA LEU A 21 -12.55 5.90 5.04
C LEU A 21 -13.66 5.57 6.04
N LEU A 22 -13.36 4.76 7.05
CA LEU A 22 -14.33 4.41 8.09
C LEU A 22 -14.67 5.60 9.00
N ALA A 23 -13.68 6.43 9.35
CA ALA A 23 -13.88 7.64 10.14
C ALA A 23 -14.79 8.66 9.43
N GLU A 24 -14.68 8.75 8.09
CA GLU A 24 -15.56 9.58 7.25
C GLU A 24 -16.93 8.93 6.96
N GLY A 25 -17.23 7.77 7.59
CA GLY A 25 -18.52 7.09 7.49
C GLY A 25 -18.73 6.28 6.20
N TYR A 26 -17.69 6.09 5.40
CA TYR A 26 -17.81 5.27 4.19
C TYR A 26 -17.98 3.78 4.51
N ARG A 27 -18.76 3.10 3.67
CA ARG A 27 -18.81 1.62 3.68
C ARG A 27 -17.59 1.08 2.96
N VAL A 28 -16.81 0.25 3.65
CA VAL A 28 -15.55 -0.30 3.12
C VAL A 28 -15.63 -1.82 2.92
N CYS A 29 -15.37 -2.28 1.71
CA CYS A 29 -15.06 -3.69 1.45
C CYS A 29 -13.55 -3.82 1.22
N TYR A 30 -12.86 -4.50 2.11
CA TYR A 30 -11.43 -4.82 1.97
C TYR A 30 -11.27 -6.19 1.36
N LEU A 31 -10.56 -6.25 0.23
CA LEU A 31 -10.38 -7.45 -0.58
C LEU A 31 -8.90 -7.88 -0.57
N VAL A 32 -8.64 -9.10 -0.14
CA VAL A 32 -7.28 -9.64 0.06
C VAL A 32 -7.21 -11.13 -0.22
N ASP A 33 -6.03 -11.63 -0.59
CA ASP A 33 -5.81 -13.06 -0.80
C ASP A 33 -5.87 -13.86 0.51
N GLU A 34 -6.47 -15.06 0.48
CA GLU A 34 -6.61 -15.97 1.64
C GLU A 34 -5.27 -16.23 2.34
N VAL A 35 -4.20 -16.38 1.56
CA VAL A 35 -2.85 -16.64 2.09
C VAL A 35 -2.29 -15.49 2.93
N ARG A 36 -2.86 -14.28 2.79
CA ARG A 36 -2.46 -13.06 3.51
C ARG A 36 -3.29 -12.77 4.75
N VAL A 37 -4.40 -13.44 4.95
CA VAL A 37 -5.35 -13.14 6.04
C VAL A 37 -4.71 -13.19 7.43
N LYS A 38 -3.72 -14.03 7.64
CA LYS A 38 -2.96 -14.12 8.89
C LYS A 38 -1.96 -12.98 9.11
N GLU A 39 -1.59 -12.25 8.04
CA GLU A 39 -0.62 -11.16 8.05
C GLU A 39 -1.27 -9.79 8.30
N ILE A 40 -2.61 -9.75 8.50
CA ILE A 40 -3.39 -8.52 8.62
C ILE A 40 -4.28 -8.47 9.88
N PRO A 41 -3.79 -8.85 11.08
CA PRO A 41 -4.60 -8.85 12.30
C PRO A 41 -5.12 -7.45 12.64
N VAL A 42 -4.32 -6.39 12.51
CA VAL A 42 -4.71 -5.02 12.84
C VAL A 42 -5.73 -4.44 11.85
N ILE A 43 -5.60 -4.76 10.56
CA ILE A 43 -6.61 -4.39 9.56
C ILE A 43 -7.92 -5.12 9.87
N LYS A 44 -7.89 -6.41 10.23
CA LYS A 44 -9.10 -7.16 10.59
C LYS A 44 -9.81 -6.54 11.80
N GLU A 45 -9.07 -6.11 12.81
CA GLU A 45 -9.61 -5.39 13.95
C GLU A 45 -10.29 -4.07 13.52
N ALA A 46 -9.61 -3.28 12.67
CA ALA A 46 -10.18 -2.04 12.14
C ALA A 46 -11.46 -2.26 11.31
N LEU A 47 -11.57 -3.40 10.63
CA LEU A 47 -12.75 -3.80 9.86
C LEU A 47 -13.92 -4.35 10.75
N GLY A 48 -13.76 -4.45 12.05
CA GLY A 48 -14.77 -4.94 12.98
C GLY A 48 -16.03 -4.06 13.12
N SER A 49 -16.14 -2.98 12.34
CA SER A 49 -17.30 -2.09 12.32
C SER A 49 -18.41 -2.60 11.39
N ASN A 50 -19.67 -2.18 11.65
CA ASN A 50 -20.82 -2.52 10.83
C ASN A 50 -20.74 -1.96 9.38
N ASN A 51 -19.87 -0.97 9.15
CA ASN A 51 -19.65 -0.35 7.84
C ASN A 51 -18.51 -1.00 7.04
N ALA A 52 -17.94 -2.09 7.53
CA ALA A 52 -16.83 -2.74 6.88
C ALA A 52 -17.10 -4.23 6.60
N LYS A 53 -16.47 -4.73 5.55
CA LYS A 53 -16.49 -6.14 5.17
C LYS A 53 -15.09 -6.59 4.74
N LEU A 54 -14.65 -7.71 5.28
CA LEU A 54 -13.50 -8.46 4.77
C LEU A 54 -13.98 -9.42 3.67
N SER A 55 -13.47 -9.28 2.46
CA SER A 55 -13.68 -10.22 1.36
C SER A 55 -12.37 -10.95 1.07
N ILE A 56 -12.40 -12.27 1.01
CA ILE A 56 -11.22 -13.11 0.90
C ILE A 56 -11.22 -13.80 -0.46
N ILE A 57 -10.15 -13.61 -1.23
CA ILE A 57 -9.92 -14.30 -2.49
C ILE A 57 -9.42 -15.70 -2.16
N PRO A 58 -10.17 -16.78 -2.48
CA PRO A 58 -9.76 -18.12 -2.14
C PRO A 58 -8.45 -18.51 -2.82
N LYS A 59 -7.57 -19.22 -2.11
CA LYS A 59 -6.28 -19.71 -2.63
C LYS A 59 -6.40 -20.48 -3.94
N LYS A 60 -7.51 -21.18 -4.15
CA LYS A 60 -7.79 -21.93 -5.39
C LYS A 60 -8.09 -21.04 -6.60
N CYS A 61 -8.44 -19.76 -6.37
CA CYS A 61 -8.69 -18.81 -7.45
C CYS A 61 -7.35 -18.31 -8.01
N THR A 62 -7.03 -18.72 -9.23
CA THR A 62 -5.80 -18.31 -9.94
C THR A 62 -6.14 -17.88 -11.37
N GLY A 63 -5.30 -17.08 -11.99
CA GLY A 63 -5.49 -16.60 -13.37
C GLY A 63 -6.90 -16.04 -13.59
N ILE A 64 -7.61 -16.55 -14.59
CA ILE A 64 -8.96 -16.07 -14.97
C ILE A 64 -9.97 -16.22 -13.82
N SER A 65 -9.89 -17.26 -13.02
CA SER A 65 -10.82 -17.42 -11.89
C SER A 65 -10.60 -16.36 -10.81
N ARG A 66 -9.37 -15.93 -10.58
CA ARG A 66 -9.02 -14.85 -9.65
C ARG A 66 -9.51 -13.49 -10.18
N TYR A 67 -9.26 -13.20 -11.44
CA TYR A 67 -9.78 -12.03 -12.12
C TYR A 67 -11.31 -11.91 -11.98
N LYS A 68 -12.04 -13.00 -12.35
CA LYS A 68 -13.51 -13.04 -12.25
C LYS A 68 -14.00 -12.84 -10.81
N PHE A 69 -13.31 -13.44 -9.84
CA PHE A 69 -13.65 -13.27 -8.43
C PHE A 69 -13.52 -11.82 -7.99
N ILE A 70 -12.41 -11.15 -8.32
CA ILE A 70 -12.18 -9.75 -7.97
C ILE A 70 -13.28 -8.87 -8.56
N LEU A 71 -13.54 -8.99 -9.85
CA LEU A 71 -14.57 -8.24 -10.57
C LEU A 71 -15.97 -8.47 -9.98
N ASP A 72 -16.31 -9.72 -9.68
CA ASP A 72 -17.60 -10.10 -9.08
C ASP A 72 -17.76 -9.49 -7.68
N GLN A 73 -16.69 -9.47 -6.85
CA GLN A 73 -16.77 -8.85 -5.53
C GLN A 73 -16.97 -7.33 -5.60
N ILE A 74 -16.32 -6.64 -6.54
CA ILE A 74 -16.49 -5.21 -6.76
C ILE A 74 -17.95 -4.91 -7.17
N ASN A 75 -18.45 -5.64 -8.14
CA ASN A 75 -19.81 -5.48 -8.64
C ASN A 75 -20.88 -5.82 -7.58
N LYS A 76 -20.74 -6.93 -6.87
CA LYS A 76 -21.66 -7.32 -5.79
C LYS A 76 -21.70 -6.34 -4.62
N TRP A 77 -20.57 -5.70 -4.34
CA TRP A 77 -20.50 -4.66 -3.32
C TRP A 77 -21.20 -3.37 -3.77
N GLY A 78 -21.40 -3.18 -5.07
CA GLY A 78 -21.92 -1.95 -5.64
C GLY A 78 -20.97 -0.78 -5.40
N ALA A 79 -19.66 -1.03 -5.63
CA ALA A 79 -18.63 -0.03 -5.39
C ALA A 79 -18.76 1.14 -6.37
N ILE A 80 -18.77 2.36 -5.85
CA ILE A 80 -18.66 3.61 -6.63
C ILE A 80 -17.21 4.12 -6.65
N THR A 81 -16.38 3.62 -5.74
CA THR A 81 -14.96 3.96 -5.62
C THR A 81 -14.15 2.68 -5.38
N ALA A 82 -13.07 2.51 -6.13
CA ALA A 82 -12.21 1.35 -6.08
C ALA A 82 -10.73 1.74 -5.96
N PHE A 83 -10.10 1.34 -4.86
CA PHE A 83 -8.66 1.54 -4.62
C PHE A 83 -7.90 0.27 -5.01
N LEU A 84 -6.91 0.43 -5.86
CA LEU A 84 -5.97 -0.61 -6.28
C LEU A 84 -4.63 -0.38 -5.58
N TYR A 85 -4.34 -1.19 -4.57
CA TYR A 85 -3.06 -1.21 -3.87
C TYR A 85 -2.40 -2.56 -4.07
N THR A 86 -1.46 -2.65 -5.00
CA THR A 86 -0.91 -3.94 -5.42
C THR A 86 0.53 -3.84 -5.92
N TYR A 87 1.17 -4.99 -6.09
CA TYR A 87 2.50 -5.08 -6.67
C TYR A 87 2.46 -4.89 -8.20
N PRO A 88 3.61 -4.50 -8.80
CA PRO A 88 3.67 -4.05 -10.20
C PRO A 88 3.14 -5.00 -11.27
N ALA A 89 3.14 -6.30 -11.02
CA ALA A 89 2.81 -7.35 -11.99
C ALA A 89 1.54 -8.13 -11.64
N ASP A 90 0.61 -7.55 -10.87
CA ASP A 90 -0.68 -8.19 -10.55
C ASP A 90 -1.67 -8.08 -11.73
N VAL A 91 -1.42 -8.87 -12.74
CA VAL A 91 -2.20 -8.87 -13.99
C VAL A 91 -3.70 -9.06 -13.73
N THR A 92 -4.07 -9.95 -12.81
CA THR A 92 -5.48 -10.30 -12.56
C THR A 92 -6.28 -9.17 -11.93
N ALA A 93 -5.68 -8.44 -10.97
CA ALA A 93 -6.31 -7.27 -10.38
C ALA A 93 -6.38 -6.12 -11.39
N ILE A 94 -5.30 -5.91 -12.15
CA ILE A 94 -5.24 -4.87 -13.19
C ILE A 94 -6.32 -5.11 -14.25
N MET A 95 -6.48 -6.34 -14.73
CA MET A 95 -7.54 -6.67 -15.67
C MET A 95 -8.93 -6.42 -15.10
N ALA A 96 -9.17 -6.81 -13.85
CA ALA A 96 -10.46 -6.59 -13.19
C ALA A 96 -10.79 -5.08 -13.08
N TYR A 97 -9.81 -4.26 -12.72
CA TYR A 97 -9.98 -2.81 -12.61
C TYR A 97 -10.16 -2.14 -13.97
N ASN A 98 -9.52 -2.65 -15.01
CA ASN A 98 -9.69 -2.12 -16.37
C ASN A 98 -11.10 -2.37 -16.94
N GLU A 99 -11.81 -3.37 -16.43
CA GLU A 99 -13.17 -3.70 -16.87
C GLU A 99 -14.27 -3.11 -15.98
N LEU A 100 -13.92 -2.35 -14.95
CA LEU A 100 -14.94 -1.70 -14.14
C LEU A 100 -15.72 -0.66 -14.97
N PRO A 101 -17.04 -0.56 -14.75
CA PRO A 101 -17.86 0.43 -15.44
C PRO A 101 -17.40 1.87 -15.13
N GLY A 102 -17.65 2.78 -16.07
CA GLY A 102 -17.18 4.17 -15.99
C GLY A 102 -17.70 4.98 -14.80
N GLU A 103 -18.77 4.50 -14.15
CA GLU A 103 -19.32 5.10 -12.94
C GLU A 103 -18.48 4.80 -11.69
N VAL A 104 -17.57 3.82 -11.75
CA VAL A 104 -16.67 3.48 -10.66
C VAL A 104 -15.38 4.28 -10.80
N THR A 105 -15.13 5.21 -9.88
CA THR A 105 -13.88 5.96 -9.83
C THR A 105 -12.76 5.06 -9.28
N ARG A 106 -11.67 4.92 -10.06
CA ARG A 106 -10.55 4.01 -9.76
C ARG A 106 -9.33 4.78 -9.36
N TYR A 107 -8.75 4.41 -8.22
CA TYR A 107 -7.51 5.00 -7.69
C TYR A 107 -6.41 3.94 -7.63
N LEU A 108 -5.27 4.21 -8.25
CA LEU A 108 -4.05 3.44 -8.02
C LEU A 108 -3.28 4.08 -6.86
N ILE A 109 -2.95 3.29 -5.85
CA ILE A 109 -2.01 3.70 -4.80
C ILE A 109 -0.63 3.18 -5.18
N ASN A 110 0.23 4.07 -5.70
CA ASN A 110 1.53 3.71 -6.25
C ASN A 110 2.62 3.59 -5.17
N LEU A 111 2.92 2.37 -4.74
CA LEU A 111 4.02 2.11 -3.80
C LEU A 111 5.39 2.05 -4.49
N THR A 112 5.44 1.87 -5.81
CA THR A 112 6.65 1.53 -6.58
C THR A 112 6.98 2.57 -7.65
N ASP A 113 7.21 3.80 -7.20
CA ASP A 113 7.57 4.92 -8.08
C ASP A 113 8.88 4.70 -8.86
N HIS A 114 9.78 3.87 -8.33
CA HIS A 114 11.10 3.53 -8.86
C HIS A 114 11.13 2.29 -9.77
N ALA A 115 10.01 1.57 -9.90
CA ALA A 115 9.95 0.33 -10.69
C ALA A 115 8.95 0.44 -11.85
N PHE A 116 9.13 -0.39 -12.87
CA PHE A 116 8.11 -0.60 -13.89
C PHE A 116 6.90 -1.30 -13.30
N TRP A 117 5.70 -0.88 -13.67
CA TRP A 117 4.45 -1.51 -13.30
C TRP A 117 3.45 -1.49 -14.46
N LEU A 118 2.52 -2.44 -14.43
CA LEU A 118 1.48 -2.62 -15.44
C LEU A 118 0.22 -1.82 -15.07
N GLY A 119 -0.66 -1.60 -16.06
CA GLY A 119 -2.03 -1.16 -15.79
C GLY A 119 -2.24 0.34 -15.83
N ILE A 120 -1.50 1.07 -16.68
CA ILE A 120 -1.65 2.53 -16.87
C ILE A 120 -3.10 2.97 -17.15
N ASN A 121 -3.92 2.10 -17.73
CA ASN A 121 -5.32 2.38 -18.07
C ASN A 121 -6.32 1.83 -17.02
N ALA A 122 -5.84 1.15 -15.98
CA ALA A 122 -6.69 0.51 -14.99
C ALA A 122 -7.16 1.45 -13.87
N PHE A 123 -6.88 2.74 -13.96
CA PHE A 123 -7.25 3.74 -12.97
C PHE A 123 -7.58 5.10 -13.60
N ASP A 124 -8.30 5.91 -12.88
CA ASP A 124 -8.64 7.28 -13.24
C ASP A 124 -7.68 8.27 -12.58
N TYR A 125 -7.25 7.96 -11.34
CA TYR A 125 -6.31 8.76 -10.56
C TYR A 125 -5.17 7.90 -9.99
N CYS A 126 -3.95 8.48 -10.00
CA CYS A 126 -2.75 7.88 -9.42
C CYS A 126 -2.37 8.64 -8.15
N ILE A 127 -2.33 7.93 -7.01
CA ILE A 127 -1.89 8.50 -5.73
C ILE A 127 -0.41 8.21 -5.58
N GLU A 128 0.38 9.28 -5.49
CA GLU A 128 1.82 9.25 -5.26
C GLU A 128 2.15 9.78 -3.86
N PHE A 129 3.18 9.24 -3.20
CA PHE A 129 3.52 9.64 -1.84
C PHE A 129 4.44 10.85 -1.76
N ARG A 130 5.03 11.25 -2.89
CA ARG A 130 6.04 12.32 -2.96
C ARG A 130 6.13 12.91 -4.36
N ASP A 131 6.63 14.14 -4.43
CA ASP A 131 6.82 14.86 -5.71
C ASP A 131 7.73 14.13 -6.69
N TYR A 132 8.71 13.38 -6.18
CA TYR A 132 9.55 12.54 -7.03
C TYR A 132 8.72 11.50 -7.79
N GLY A 133 7.88 10.73 -7.09
CA GLY A 133 6.99 9.75 -7.71
C GLY A 133 6.03 10.40 -8.71
N ALA A 134 5.42 11.52 -8.34
CA ALA A 134 4.56 12.31 -9.22
C ALA A 134 5.29 12.75 -10.50
N SER A 135 6.54 13.20 -10.37
CA SER A 135 7.40 13.59 -11.51
C SER A 135 7.68 12.41 -12.44
N ILE A 136 8.01 11.22 -11.87
CA ILE A 136 8.23 10.00 -12.64
C ILE A 136 6.95 9.58 -13.38
N SER A 137 5.83 9.55 -12.68
CA SER A 137 4.54 9.16 -13.25
C SER A 137 4.10 10.11 -14.37
N HIS A 138 4.33 11.41 -14.21
CA HIS A 138 4.05 12.38 -15.27
C HIS A 138 5.00 12.24 -16.46
N LYS A 139 6.32 12.30 -16.23
CA LYS A 139 7.32 12.43 -17.30
C LYS A 139 7.57 11.12 -18.05
N TYR A 140 7.56 10.00 -17.36
CA TYR A 140 8.00 8.73 -17.94
C TYR A 140 6.89 7.71 -18.13
N ARG A 141 5.73 7.91 -17.45
CA ARG A 141 4.55 7.04 -17.59
C ARG A 141 3.40 7.74 -18.32
N ASN A 142 3.62 8.98 -18.74
CA ASN A 142 2.64 9.79 -19.48
C ASN A 142 1.28 9.94 -18.78
N ILE A 143 1.29 9.97 -17.44
CA ILE A 143 0.09 10.27 -16.66
C ILE A 143 -0.07 11.79 -16.60
N SER A 144 -1.23 12.30 -17.00
CA SER A 144 -1.49 13.72 -16.95
C SER A 144 -1.53 14.24 -15.51
N LYS A 145 -1.07 15.49 -15.28
CA LYS A 145 -0.91 16.04 -13.92
C LYS A 145 -2.21 16.07 -13.13
N GLU A 146 -3.32 16.34 -13.79
CA GLU A 146 -4.65 16.39 -13.19
C GLU A 146 -5.15 15.03 -12.68
N LYS A 147 -4.51 13.94 -13.12
CA LYS A 147 -4.77 12.57 -12.65
C LYS A 147 -3.83 12.13 -11.52
N ILE A 148 -2.85 12.96 -11.17
CA ILE A 148 -1.88 12.63 -10.12
C ILE A 148 -2.26 13.38 -8.85
N ILE A 149 -2.44 12.61 -7.77
CA ILE A 149 -2.70 13.13 -6.43
C ILE A 149 -1.45 12.86 -5.59
N VAL A 150 -0.82 13.93 -5.09
CA VAL A 150 0.30 13.77 -4.15
C VAL A 150 -0.26 13.72 -2.74
N GLN A 151 -0.14 12.56 -2.12
CA GLN A 151 -0.59 12.32 -0.75
C GLN A 151 0.56 11.72 0.06
N PRO A 152 1.24 12.52 0.87
CA PRO A 152 2.35 12.04 1.68
C PRO A 152 1.95 10.87 2.58
N TYR A 153 2.85 9.92 2.75
CA TYR A 153 2.67 8.82 3.67
C TYR A 153 2.94 9.29 5.11
N TYR A 154 1.99 9.02 5.99
CA TYR A 154 2.13 9.25 7.42
C TYR A 154 2.07 7.91 8.15
N PRO A 155 3.09 7.54 8.92
CA PRO A 155 3.03 6.33 9.72
C PRO A 155 1.94 6.46 10.80
N VAL A 156 1.29 5.35 11.12
CA VAL A 156 0.42 5.29 12.31
C VAL A 156 1.32 5.35 13.53
N ILE A 157 1.22 6.46 14.26
CA ILE A 157 1.97 6.66 15.50
C ILE A 157 1.03 6.34 16.67
N ASP A 158 1.45 5.43 17.52
CA ASP A 158 0.79 5.22 18.81
C ASP A 158 1.23 6.33 19.77
N SER A 159 0.35 7.32 19.98
CA SER A 159 0.61 8.46 20.86
C SER A 159 0.67 8.08 22.36
N ASN A 160 0.32 6.83 22.70
CA ASN A 160 0.33 6.36 24.08
C ASN A 160 1.65 5.66 24.48
N THR A 161 2.61 5.58 23.57
CA THR A 161 3.93 5.02 23.88
C THR A 161 4.87 6.13 24.33
N ASP A 162 5.16 6.16 25.63
CA ASP A 162 6.21 7.02 26.17
C ASP A 162 7.60 6.53 25.74
N PHE A 163 8.50 7.47 25.50
CA PHE A 163 9.88 7.14 25.19
C PHE A 163 10.51 6.41 26.39
N GLN A 164 10.90 5.17 26.21
CA GLN A 164 11.47 4.30 27.26
C GLN A 164 12.98 4.48 27.46
N GLY A 165 13.59 5.43 26.79
CA GLY A 165 15.03 5.64 26.80
C GLY A 165 15.75 4.90 25.68
N TYR A 166 17.07 5.08 25.65
CA TYR A 166 17.94 4.35 24.72
C TYR A 166 18.32 2.99 25.31
N PRO A 167 18.55 1.96 24.50
CA PRO A 167 19.00 0.65 24.97
C PRO A 167 20.51 0.63 25.36
N PHE A 168 21.13 1.78 25.50
CA PHE A 168 22.53 1.99 25.86
C PHE A 168 22.68 3.29 26.68
N GLU A 169 23.77 3.41 27.44
CA GLU A 169 24.10 4.65 28.13
C GLU A 169 24.53 5.73 27.15
N ARG A 170 24.05 6.94 27.37
CA ARG A 170 24.33 8.10 26.52
C ARG A 170 25.11 9.15 27.30
N GLY A 171 26.27 9.56 26.79
CA GLY A 171 26.96 10.76 27.25
C GLY A 171 26.23 12.05 26.87
N ARG A 172 26.52 13.15 27.58
CA ARG A 172 25.86 14.45 27.35
C ARG A 172 26.08 14.98 25.93
N ASP A 173 27.24 14.73 25.36
CA ASP A 173 27.69 15.27 24.08
C ASP A 173 27.62 14.22 22.94
N ASP A 174 27.03 13.04 23.20
CA ASP A 174 26.94 12.00 22.19
C ASP A 174 25.94 12.38 21.09
N PHE A 175 26.38 12.29 19.84
CA PHE A 175 25.54 12.39 18.67
C PHE A 175 25.05 11.00 18.27
N ILE A 176 23.72 10.81 18.27
CA ILE A 176 23.12 9.52 17.98
C ILE A 176 22.61 9.51 16.53
N VAL A 177 23.13 8.58 15.73
CA VAL A 177 22.64 8.28 14.38
C VAL A 177 21.77 7.03 14.43
N PHE A 178 20.51 7.17 14.05
CA PHE A 178 19.59 6.05 13.91
C PHE A 178 19.42 5.69 12.43
N SER A 179 19.56 4.40 12.10
CA SER A 179 19.24 3.86 10.79
C SER A 179 18.35 2.64 10.92
N GLY A 180 17.23 2.65 10.21
CA GLY A 180 16.26 1.56 10.21
C GLY A 180 15.94 1.07 8.81
N GLY A 181 15.81 -0.24 8.65
CA GLY A 181 15.47 -0.84 7.36
C GLY A 181 15.53 -2.36 7.36
N SER A 182 15.05 -2.96 6.28
CA SER A 182 15.20 -4.40 6.10
C SER A 182 16.65 -4.74 5.75
N ILE A 183 17.16 -5.85 6.29
CA ILE A 183 18.57 -6.26 6.15
C ILE A 183 19.05 -6.33 4.69
N TYR A 184 18.17 -6.73 3.75
CA TYR A 184 18.54 -6.79 2.33
C TYR A 184 18.93 -5.43 1.73
N LYS A 185 18.53 -4.31 2.36
CA LYS A 185 18.91 -2.96 1.93
C LYS A 185 20.32 -2.56 2.37
N THR A 186 20.88 -3.28 3.33
CA THR A 186 22.22 -3.04 3.86
C THR A 186 23.26 -4.04 3.30
N VAL A 187 22.77 -5.09 2.62
CA VAL A 187 23.62 -6.10 1.98
C VAL A 187 23.97 -5.63 0.59
N ASP A 188 25.21 -5.23 0.44
CA ASP A 188 25.86 -5.00 -0.83
C ASP A 188 26.83 -6.17 -1.04
N GLU A 189 26.60 -6.99 -2.04
CA GLU A 189 27.34 -8.24 -2.27
C GLU A 189 28.84 -8.04 -2.56
N LYS A 190 29.24 -6.81 -2.94
CA LYS A 190 30.62 -6.55 -3.37
C LYS A 190 31.42 -5.65 -2.45
N GLU A 191 30.85 -4.62 -1.90
CA GLU A 191 31.61 -3.55 -1.27
C GLU A 191 31.24 -3.23 0.18
N HIS A 192 30.13 -3.73 0.69
CA HIS A 192 29.62 -3.43 2.03
C HIS A 192 29.53 -1.92 2.33
N LEU A 193 29.08 -1.14 1.34
CA LEU A 193 29.08 0.32 1.37
C LEU A 193 28.36 0.89 2.60
N TYR A 194 27.24 0.31 3.01
CA TYR A 194 26.52 0.74 4.20
C TYR A 194 27.40 0.67 5.45
N TYR A 195 28.10 -0.45 5.67
CA TYR A 195 28.94 -0.64 6.85
C TYR A 195 30.23 0.19 6.79
N LYS A 196 30.77 0.45 5.59
CA LYS A 196 31.88 1.39 5.41
C LYS A 196 31.46 2.81 5.80
N LEU A 197 30.31 3.26 5.33
CA LEU A 197 29.75 4.59 5.65
C LEU A 197 29.51 4.77 7.16
N VAL A 198 28.95 3.76 7.83
CA VAL A 198 28.73 3.79 9.28
C VAL A 198 30.03 3.85 10.08
N ARG A 199 31.13 3.32 9.55
CA ARG A 199 32.44 3.39 10.19
C ARG A 199 33.13 4.74 10.04
N GLU A 200 32.77 5.51 9.01
CA GLU A 200 33.34 6.85 8.74
C GLU A 200 32.58 7.97 9.48
N LEU A 201 31.42 7.66 10.06
CA LEU A 201 30.63 8.58 10.89
C LEU A 201 31.11 8.60 12.33
#